data_49f5ff5f54fa1e837d2dfc8c1fe38b1e
#
_entry.id   49f5ff5f54fa1e837d2dfc8c1fe38b1e
#
_cell.length_a   1.000
_cell.length_b   1.000
_cell.length_c   1.000
_cell.angle_alpha   90.00
_cell.angle_beta   90.00
_cell.angle_gamma   90.00
#
_symmetry.space_group_name_H-M   'P 1'
#
loop_
_entity.id
_entity.type
_entity.pdbx_description
1 polymer ?
#
loop_
_entity_poly.entity_id
_entity_poly.type
_entity_poly.pdbx_seq_one_letter_code
_entity_poly.pdbx_strand_id
1 'polypeptide(L)'
;MAPTIHSTDPETIFKTLYTQRESIEFAKKHVAPQVSISPITFSTRGNPETGHLRDNRANLAQPEMAAHIKDLSAAAWTLGSVFALASAGAHSGTWHELFGEYGVIYSEGSAVKFSPTFHALAALGAHHAHEITIATSLDSSWVAFEDRESRKMVVASQRPWTVEITPKVLAGYTTIQSLHADECDKASQIMDWWSYAEINPLIDEIPLSLTPFEILLLRG
;
A
#
# COMPACT_ATOMS: atom_id res chain seq x y z
N MET A 1 -6.80 -18.00 -2.80
CA MET A 1 -7.91 -17.22 -2.20
C MET A 1 -7.38 -15.82 -1.97
N ALA A 2 -7.85 -14.83 -2.73
CA ALA A 2 -7.49 -13.44 -2.49
C ALA A 2 -8.44 -12.88 -1.44
N PRO A 3 -7.98 -12.27 -0.37
CA PRO A 3 -8.87 -11.57 0.55
C PRO A 3 -9.50 -10.40 -0.19
N THR A 4 -10.81 -10.46 -0.35
CA THR A 4 -11.59 -9.43 -1.05
C THR A 4 -12.16 -8.48 0.00
N ILE A 5 -11.97 -7.18 -0.21
CA ILE A 5 -12.55 -6.17 0.66
C ILE A 5 -13.95 -5.87 0.15
N HIS A 6 -14.93 -5.96 1.03
CA HIS A 6 -16.35 -5.68 0.72
C HIS A 6 -16.83 -4.39 1.40
N SER A 7 -15.95 -3.59 1.98
CA SER A 7 -16.27 -2.37 2.71
C SER A 7 -15.54 -1.17 2.11
N THR A 8 -16.20 -0.03 2.14
CA THR A 8 -15.60 1.29 1.84
C THR A 8 -15.15 2.02 3.10
N ASP A 9 -15.46 1.47 4.29
CA ASP A 9 -15.01 2.01 5.56
C ASP A 9 -13.54 1.71 5.80
N PRO A 10 -12.67 2.73 5.93
CA PRO A 10 -11.23 2.54 6.09
C PRO A 10 -10.85 1.65 7.27
N GLU A 11 -11.55 1.77 8.41
CA GLU A 11 -11.24 0.96 9.59
C GLU A 11 -11.48 -0.53 9.33
N THR A 12 -12.58 -0.87 8.67
CA THR A 12 -12.90 -2.24 8.27
C THR A 12 -11.91 -2.77 7.24
N ILE A 13 -11.52 -1.94 6.27
CA ILE A 13 -10.55 -2.29 5.25
C ILE A 13 -9.21 -2.68 5.89
N PHE A 14 -8.69 -1.87 6.80
CA PHE A 14 -7.41 -2.16 7.43
C PHE A 14 -7.44 -3.37 8.37
N LYS A 15 -8.59 -3.74 8.94
CA LYS A 15 -8.77 -5.01 9.68
C LYS A 15 -8.53 -6.25 8.83
N THR A 16 -8.74 -6.16 7.50
CA THR A 16 -8.50 -7.29 6.59
C THR A 16 -7.02 -7.68 6.49
N LEU A 17 -6.10 -6.80 6.83
CA LEU A 17 -4.66 -7.08 6.84
C LEU A 17 -4.31 -8.20 7.83
N TYR A 18 -4.96 -8.21 8.98
CA TYR A 18 -4.81 -9.29 9.95
C TYR A 18 -5.27 -10.65 9.37
N THR A 19 -6.41 -10.67 8.70
CA THR A 19 -6.95 -11.88 8.07
C THR A 19 -6.05 -12.38 6.93
N GLN A 20 -5.41 -11.48 6.19
CA GLN A 20 -4.43 -11.85 5.16
C GLN A 20 -3.27 -12.62 5.79
N ARG A 21 -2.69 -12.10 6.86
CA ARG A 21 -1.61 -12.73 7.59
C ARG A 21 -2.00 -14.12 8.09
N GLU A 22 -3.11 -14.24 8.80
CA GLU A 22 -3.60 -15.53 9.32
C GLU A 22 -3.85 -16.56 8.22
N SER A 23 -4.38 -16.11 7.07
CA SER A 23 -4.64 -17.00 5.93
C SER A 23 -3.35 -17.61 5.39
N ILE A 24 -2.26 -16.86 5.33
CA ILE A 24 -0.95 -17.37 4.91
C ILE A 24 -0.36 -18.33 5.94
N GLU A 25 -0.38 -17.93 7.21
CA GLU A 25 0.12 -18.78 8.29
C GLU A 25 -0.63 -20.13 8.33
N PHE A 26 -1.96 -20.09 8.17
CA PHE A 26 -2.77 -21.29 8.07
C PHE A 26 -2.41 -22.14 6.83
N ALA A 27 -2.31 -21.52 5.65
CA ALA A 27 -2.00 -22.23 4.41
C ALA A 27 -0.61 -22.87 4.47
N LYS A 28 0.39 -22.18 5.01
CA LYS A 28 1.75 -22.72 5.19
C LYS A 28 1.76 -23.91 6.15
N LYS A 29 0.96 -23.86 7.19
CA LYS A 29 0.90 -24.93 8.19
C LYS A 29 0.15 -26.17 7.69
N HIS A 30 -0.90 -25.98 6.90
CA HIS A 30 -1.86 -27.07 6.60
C HIS A 30 -1.95 -27.49 5.14
N VAL A 31 -1.43 -26.66 4.21
CA VAL A 31 -1.58 -26.91 2.77
C VAL A 31 -0.24 -27.09 2.08
N ALA A 32 0.64 -26.08 2.14
CA ALA A 32 1.94 -26.11 1.46
C ALA A 32 2.95 -25.17 2.13
N PRO A 33 4.25 -25.54 2.19
CA PRO A 33 5.29 -24.72 2.81
C PRO A 33 5.53 -23.40 2.04
N GLN A 34 5.26 -23.38 0.74
CA GLN A 34 5.36 -22.19 -0.11
C GLN A 34 3.97 -21.78 -0.57
N VAL A 35 3.58 -20.55 -0.26
CA VAL A 35 2.27 -19.98 -0.58
C VAL A 35 2.47 -18.73 -1.43
N SER A 36 1.92 -18.73 -2.64
CA SER A 36 1.87 -17.59 -3.54
C SER A 36 0.43 -17.09 -3.66
N ILE A 37 0.23 -15.78 -3.70
CA ILE A 37 -1.10 -15.17 -3.75
C ILE A 37 -1.20 -14.26 -4.98
N SER A 38 -2.24 -14.48 -5.78
CA SER A 38 -2.49 -13.69 -6.99
C SER A 38 -3.97 -13.79 -7.41
N PRO A 39 -4.58 -12.71 -7.83
CA PRO A 39 -4.24 -11.32 -7.52
C PRO A 39 -4.77 -10.89 -6.14
N ILE A 40 -4.15 -9.88 -5.57
CA ILE A 40 -4.63 -9.14 -4.40
C ILE A 40 -5.11 -7.80 -4.93
N THR A 41 -6.39 -7.50 -4.76
CA THR A 41 -6.99 -6.28 -5.30
C THR A 41 -7.82 -5.58 -4.23
N PHE A 42 -7.88 -4.26 -4.32
CA PHE A 42 -8.73 -3.44 -3.47
C PHE A 42 -10.19 -3.45 -3.95
N SER A 43 -10.46 -3.93 -5.16
CA SER A 43 -11.81 -3.99 -5.72
C SER A 43 -12.59 -5.21 -5.27
N THR A 44 -13.87 -5.03 -4.96
CA THR A 44 -14.79 -6.13 -4.76
C THR A 44 -15.00 -6.88 -6.08
N ARG A 45 -14.63 -8.14 -6.13
CA ARG A 45 -15.25 -9.06 -7.08
C ARG A 45 -16.62 -9.40 -6.50
N GLY A 46 -17.69 -9.23 -7.27
CA GLY A 46 -19.07 -9.32 -6.83
C GLY A 46 -19.35 -10.34 -5.73
N ASN A 47 -20.24 -10.03 -4.83
CA ASN A 47 -20.57 -10.87 -3.68
C ASN A 47 -21.12 -12.23 -4.15
N PRO A 48 -20.43 -13.36 -3.91
CA PRO A 48 -20.90 -14.67 -4.32
C PRO A 48 -22.23 -15.08 -3.64
N GLU A 49 -22.59 -14.46 -2.51
CA GLU A 49 -23.83 -14.76 -1.77
C GLU A 49 -25.08 -14.20 -2.46
N THR A 50 -24.94 -13.20 -3.34
CA THR A 50 -26.11 -12.60 -4.02
C THR A 50 -26.59 -13.37 -5.23
N GLY A 51 -25.99 -14.51 -5.57
CA GLY A 51 -26.43 -15.37 -6.69
C GLY A 51 -26.27 -14.78 -8.09
N HIS A 52 -25.76 -13.56 -8.22
CA HIS A 52 -25.61 -12.84 -9.48
C HIS A 52 -24.28 -13.14 -10.19
N LEU A 53 -23.75 -14.35 -10.04
CA LEU A 53 -22.54 -14.81 -10.73
C LEU A 53 -22.65 -14.81 -12.27
N ARG A 54 -23.86 -14.65 -12.84
CA ARG A 54 -24.07 -14.66 -14.30
C ARG A 54 -24.11 -13.28 -14.94
N ASP A 55 -24.25 -12.20 -14.16
CA ASP A 55 -24.30 -10.84 -14.69
C ASP A 55 -23.11 -9.99 -14.22
N ASN A 56 -21.93 -10.60 -14.30
CA ASN A 56 -20.67 -10.03 -13.81
C ASN A 56 -20.25 -8.71 -14.47
N ARG A 57 -20.84 -8.34 -15.61
CA ARG A 57 -20.46 -7.09 -16.29
C ARG A 57 -21.18 -5.86 -15.72
N ALA A 58 -22.41 -6.00 -15.25
CA ALA A 58 -23.16 -4.88 -14.66
C ALA A 58 -22.74 -4.59 -13.20
N ASN A 59 -22.29 -5.62 -12.46
CA ASN A 59 -21.84 -5.48 -11.06
C ASN A 59 -20.34 -5.18 -10.93
N LEU A 60 -19.55 -5.32 -11.99
CA LEU A 60 -18.15 -4.94 -12.03
C LEU A 60 -17.96 -3.42 -12.16
N ALA A 61 -18.95 -2.72 -12.63
CA ALA A 61 -18.94 -1.28 -12.79
C ALA A 61 -19.63 -0.60 -11.59
N GLN A 62 -19.06 -0.74 -10.38
CA GLN A 62 -19.39 0.21 -9.33
C GLN A 62 -18.35 1.35 -9.41
N PRO A 63 -18.74 2.52 -9.97
CA PRO A 63 -17.84 3.67 -10.13
C PRO A 63 -17.17 4.10 -8.83
N GLU A 64 -17.88 3.91 -7.71
CA GLU A 64 -17.38 4.18 -6.36
C GLU A 64 -16.17 3.34 -5.99
N MET A 65 -16.12 2.06 -6.40
CA MET A 65 -14.99 1.19 -6.11
C MET A 65 -13.77 1.48 -6.97
N ALA A 66 -13.98 1.88 -8.23
CA ALA A 66 -12.89 2.35 -9.08
C ALA A 66 -12.29 3.67 -8.56
N ALA A 67 -13.09 4.51 -7.90
CA ALA A 67 -12.60 5.71 -7.25
C ALA A 67 -11.68 5.37 -6.08
N HIS A 68 -12.04 4.41 -5.23
CA HIS A 68 -11.26 4.06 -4.03
C HIS A 68 -9.85 3.53 -4.31
N ILE A 69 -9.61 2.85 -5.46
CA ILE A 69 -8.25 2.42 -5.82
C ILE A 69 -7.32 3.59 -6.12
N LYS A 70 -7.88 4.77 -6.39
CA LYS A 70 -7.17 6.01 -6.68
C LYS A 70 -6.92 6.85 -5.43
N ASP A 71 -7.43 6.40 -4.28
CA ASP A 71 -7.24 7.08 -3.00
C ASP A 71 -5.90 6.73 -2.35
N LEU A 72 -5.38 7.65 -1.57
CA LEU A 72 -4.16 7.44 -0.79
C LEU A 72 -4.32 6.26 0.20
N SER A 73 -5.52 6.04 0.71
CA SER A 73 -5.84 4.91 1.58
C SER A 73 -5.60 3.55 0.93
N ALA A 74 -5.85 3.41 -0.39
CA ALA A 74 -5.55 2.19 -1.13
C ALA A 74 -4.04 1.94 -1.24
N ALA A 75 -3.26 3.00 -1.41
CA ALA A 75 -1.80 2.91 -1.42
C ALA A 75 -1.25 2.46 -0.05
N ALA A 76 -1.72 3.09 1.03
CA ALA A 76 -1.34 2.72 2.40
C ALA A 76 -1.75 1.28 2.73
N TRP A 77 -2.98 0.88 2.37
CA TRP A 77 -3.44 -0.50 2.54
C TRP A 77 -2.60 -1.50 1.73
N THR A 78 -2.21 -1.15 0.51
CA THR A 78 -1.36 -2.02 -0.33
C THR A 78 -0.02 -2.28 0.36
N LEU A 79 0.62 -1.24 0.92
CA LEU A 79 1.84 -1.41 1.70
C LEU A 79 1.59 -2.25 2.97
N GLY A 80 0.47 -2.03 3.66
CA GLY A 80 0.04 -2.87 4.78
C GLY A 80 -0.16 -4.34 4.38
N SER A 81 -0.73 -4.60 3.19
CA SER A 81 -0.89 -5.94 2.64
C SER A 81 0.46 -6.60 2.33
N VAL A 82 1.38 -5.87 1.70
CA VAL A 82 2.75 -6.36 1.47
C VAL A 82 3.41 -6.73 2.80
N PHE A 83 3.30 -5.86 3.80
CA PHE A 83 3.83 -6.13 5.15
C PHE A 83 3.21 -7.37 5.77
N ALA A 84 1.88 -7.50 5.77
CA ALA A 84 1.16 -8.63 6.36
C ALA A 84 1.57 -9.97 5.74
N LEU A 85 1.66 -10.01 4.41
CA LEU A 85 2.03 -11.23 3.68
C LEU A 85 3.51 -11.57 3.85
N ALA A 86 4.40 -10.58 3.81
CA ALA A 86 5.83 -10.77 4.04
C ALA A 86 6.08 -11.27 5.48
N SER A 87 5.42 -10.68 6.48
CA SER A 87 5.52 -11.10 7.88
C SER A 87 5.06 -12.54 8.11
N ALA A 88 4.04 -13.00 7.38
CA ALA A 88 3.58 -14.38 7.40
C ALA A 88 4.48 -15.32 6.58
N GLY A 89 5.46 -14.79 5.88
CA GLY A 89 6.39 -15.54 5.03
C GLY A 89 5.74 -16.09 3.76
N ALA A 90 4.87 -15.31 3.11
CA ALA A 90 4.40 -15.61 1.78
C ALA A 90 5.60 -15.69 0.81
N HIS A 91 5.54 -16.65 -0.13
CA HIS A 91 6.61 -16.80 -1.12
C HIS A 91 6.57 -15.69 -2.17
N SER A 92 5.37 -15.32 -2.62
CA SER A 92 5.16 -14.21 -3.55
C SER A 92 3.74 -13.67 -3.45
N GLY A 93 3.57 -12.42 -3.89
CA GLY A 93 2.27 -11.76 -4.03
C GLY A 93 2.21 -10.90 -5.29
N THR A 94 1.03 -10.83 -5.91
CA THR A 94 0.75 -9.90 -7.01
C THR A 94 -0.39 -8.99 -6.60
N TRP A 95 -0.20 -7.69 -6.70
CA TRP A 95 -1.18 -6.68 -6.32
C TRP A 95 -1.67 -5.92 -7.55
N HIS A 96 -2.97 -5.71 -7.61
CA HIS A 96 -3.66 -4.88 -8.58
C HIS A 96 -3.46 -5.24 -10.06
N GLU A 97 -4.23 -4.60 -10.89
CA GLU A 97 -4.02 -4.53 -12.34
C GLU A 97 -3.09 -3.36 -12.66
N LEU A 98 -2.24 -3.51 -13.68
CA LEU A 98 -1.33 -2.43 -14.05
C LEU A 98 -2.10 -1.30 -14.77
N PHE A 99 -2.94 -1.65 -15.74
CA PHE A 99 -3.69 -0.70 -16.57
C PHE A 99 -5.19 -0.95 -16.49
N GLY A 100 -5.97 0.11 -16.64
CA GLY A 100 -7.41 0.05 -16.75
C GLY A 100 -8.15 0.84 -15.68
N GLU A 101 -9.46 0.70 -15.65
CA GLU A 101 -10.32 1.41 -14.69
C GLU A 101 -9.99 1.06 -13.23
N TYR A 102 -9.60 -0.20 -13.01
CA TYR A 102 -9.18 -0.75 -11.71
C TYR A 102 -7.66 -0.91 -11.60
N GLY A 103 -6.93 -0.36 -12.57
CA GLY A 103 -5.48 -0.41 -12.61
C GLY A 103 -4.83 0.71 -11.79
N VAL A 104 -3.57 0.51 -11.44
CA VAL A 104 -2.76 1.55 -10.79
C VAL A 104 -2.35 2.65 -11.78
N ILE A 105 -2.46 2.37 -13.08
CA ILE A 105 -2.35 3.34 -14.18
C ILE A 105 -3.71 3.36 -14.90
N TYR A 106 -4.31 4.51 -15.04
CA TYR A 106 -5.66 4.67 -15.61
C TYR A 106 -5.75 5.84 -16.57
N SER A 107 -6.85 5.92 -17.32
CA SER A 107 -7.13 7.04 -18.22
C SER A 107 -8.20 7.95 -17.62
N GLU A 108 -8.00 9.25 -17.71
CA GLU A 108 -8.99 10.27 -17.41
C GLU A 108 -9.12 11.20 -18.62
N GLY A 109 -10.19 10.99 -19.38
CA GLY A 109 -10.28 11.57 -20.73
C GLY A 109 -9.17 11.05 -21.64
N SER A 110 -8.36 11.94 -22.20
CA SER A 110 -7.18 11.58 -23.01
C SER A 110 -5.87 11.50 -22.22
N ALA A 111 -5.90 11.83 -20.94
CA ALA A 111 -4.70 11.82 -20.10
C ALA A 111 -4.48 10.46 -19.45
N VAL A 112 -3.21 10.04 -19.37
CA VAL A 112 -2.78 8.90 -18.57
C VAL A 112 -2.48 9.41 -17.17
N LYS A 113 -2.98 8.70 -16.16
CA LYS A 113 -2.85 9.05 -14.74
C LYS A 113 -2.23 7.88 -13.95
N PHE A 114 -1.56 8.22 -12.87
CA PHE A 114 -0.90 7.31 -11.95
C PHE A 114 -1.55 7.41 -10.56
N SER A 115 -2.03 6.30 -10.02
CA SER A 115 -2.62 6.30 -8.68
C SER A 115 -1.56 6.45 -7.59
N PRO A 116 -1.93 6.87 -6.37
CA PRO A 116 -1.03 6.81 -5.21
C PRO A 116 -0.44 5.42 -4.98
N THR A 117 -1.21 4.35 -5.28
CA THR A 117 -0.74 2.96 -5.20
C THR A 117 0.41 2.67 -6.17
N PHE A 118 0.38 3.26 -7.38
CA PHE A 118 1.50 3.16 -8.32
C PHE A 118 2.79 3.72 -7.70
N HIS A 119 2.71 4.91 -7.10
CA HIS A 119 3.87 5.57 -6.47
C HIS A 119 4.37 4.81 -5.24
N ALA A 120 3.46 4.24 -4.44
CA ALA A 120 3.81 3.40 -3.30
C ALA A 120 4.60 2.15 -3.74
N LEU A 121 4.11 1.46 -4.77
CA LEU A 121 4.80 0.30 -5.34
C LEU A 121 6.11 0.68 -6.03
N ALA A 122 6.19 1.84 -6.69
CA ALA A 122 7.42 2.36 -7.27
C ALA A 122 8.48 2.66 -6.19
N ALA A 123 8.06 3.22 -5.04
CA ALA A 123 8.96 3.44 -3.90
C ALA A 123 9.55 2.12 -3.38
N LEU A 124 8.72 1.07 -3.23
CA LEU A 124 9.20 -0.27 -2.86
C LEU A 124 10.11 -0.87 -3.94
N GLY A 125 9.74 -0.75 -5.21
CA GLY A 125 10.51 -1.28 -6.34
C GLY A 125 11.86 -0.58 -6.54
N ALA A 126 12.05 0.60 -5.95
CA ALA A 126 13.33 1.32 -5.95
C ALA A 126 14.35 0.75 -4.94
N HIS A 127 13.95 -0.20 -4.10
CA HIS A 127 14.86 -0.97 -3.28
C HIS A 127 15.57 -2.02 -4.14
N HIS A 128 16.88 -1.97 -4.15
CA HIS A 128 17.72 -2.89 -4.92
C HIS A 128 18.38 -3.97 -4.05
N ALA A 129 18.12 -3.92 -2.74
CA ALA A 129 18.67 -4.87 -1.79
C ALA A 129 18.08 -6.27 -1.99
N HIS A 130 18.91 -7.28 -1.76
CA HIS A 130 18.46 -8.67 -1.72
C HIS A 130 17.61 -8.97 -0.48
N GLU A 131 17.71 -8.12 0.54
CA GLU A 131 17.01 -8.27 1.82
C GLU A 131 16.45 -6.92 2.27
N ILE A 132 15.15 -6.89 2.53
CA ILE A 132 14.42 -5.75 3.07
C ILE A 132 14.00 -6.05 4.50
N THR A 133 14.37 -5.21 5.43
CA THR A 133 13.87 -5.26 6.81
C THR A 133 12.47 -4.64 6.86
N ILE A 134 11.52 -5.35 7.46
CA ILE A 134 10.16 -4.85 7.66
C ILE A 134 9.92 -4.54 9.14
N ALA A 135 9.20 -3.46 9.42
CA ALA A 135 8.86 -3.03 10.78
C ALA A 135 7.45 -2.44 10.85
N THR A 136 6.90 -2.38 12.05
CA THR A 136 5.61 -1.74 12.34
C THR A 136 5.61 -1.20 13.76
N SER A 137 4.72 -0.25 14.06
CA SER A 137 4.41 0.15 15.43
C SER A 137 3.71 -0.95 16.21
N LEU A 138 3.73 -0.86 17.54
CA LEU A 138 3.06 -1.84 18.42
C LEU A 138 1.56 -1.96 18.15
N ASP A 139 0.92 -0.87 17.79
CA ASP A 139 -0.51 -0.79 17.48
C ASP A 139 -0.82 -0.94 15.99
N SER A 140 0.20 -1.25 15.17
CA SER A 140 0.10 -1.35 13.71
C SER A 140 -0.42 -0.07 13.05
N SER A 141 -0.11 1.10 13.61
CA SER A 141 -0.52 2.40 13.05
C SER A 141 0.30 2.82 11.84
N TRP A 142 1.49 2.26 11.67
CA TRP A 142 2.32 2.41 10.48
C TRP A 142 3.08 1.13 10.17
N VAL A 143 3.49 0.98 8.91
CA VAL A 143 4.40 -0.06 8.43
C VAL A 143 5.61 0.57 7.75
N ALA A 144 6.75 -0.12 7.81
CA ALA A 144 7.99 0.34 7.20
C ALA A 144 8.73 -0.78 6.48
N PHE A 145 9.45 -0.41 5.41
CA PHE A 145 10.30 -1.26 4.58
C PHE A 145 11.66 -0.60 4.45
N GLU A 146 12.67 -1.16 5.07
CA GLU A 146 14.02 -0.60 5.14
C GLU A 146 14.99 -1.38 4.26
N ASP A 147 15.61 -0.71 3.31
CA ASP A 147 16.80 -1.15 2.62
C ASP A 147 18.02 -0.51 3.31
N ARG A 148 18.69 -1.29 4.13
CA ARG A 148 19.87 -0.83 4.89
C ARG A 148 21.08 -0.57 4.02
N GLU A 149 21.21 -1.30 2.91
CA GLU A 149 22.35 -1.16 2.01
C GLU A 149 22.31 0.19 1.29
N SER A 150 21.16 0.56 0.74
CA SER A 150 20.96 1.85 0.07
C SER A 150 20.56 2.99 1.02
N ARG A 151 20.36 2.70 2.31
CA ARG A 151 19.89 3.65 3.33
C ARG A 151 18.59 4.33 2.90
N LYS A 152 17.63 3.54 2.47
CA LYS A 152 16.29 3.99 2.09
C LYS A 152 15.25 3.31 2.96
N MET A 153 14.21 4.03 3.31
CA MET A 153 13.06 3.47 4.02
C MET A 153 11.76 4.04 3.46
N VAL A 154 10.83 3.16 3.15
CA VAL A 154 9.44 3.54 2.84
C VAL A 154 8.61 3.32 4.09
N VAL A 155 7.83 4.32 4.49
CA VAL A 155 6.91 4.24 5.63
C VAL A 155 5.51 4.62 5.18
N ALA A 156 4.49 3.92 5.66
CA ALA A 156 3.09 4.23 5.36
C ALA A 156 2.25 4.25 6.63
N SER A 157 1.51 5.35 6.83
CA SER A 157 0.47 5.45 7.84
C SER A 157 -0.69 4.50 7.50
N GLN A 158 -1.14 3.73 8.47
CA GLN A 158 -2.24 2.75 8.33
C GLN A 158 -3.53 3.24 8.99
N ARG A 159 -3.64 4.55 9.27
CA ARG A 159 -4.75 5.13 10.03
C ARG A 159 -5.39 6.32 9.31
N PRO A 160 -6.71 6.51 9.50
CA PRO A 160 -7.42 7.70 9.02
C PRO A 160 -7.25 8.93 9.95
N TRP A 161 -6.25 8.90 10.80
CA TRP A 161 -5.83 10.01 11.68
C TRP A 161 -4.32 10.12 11.72
N THR A 162 -3.83 11.24 12.24
CA THR A 162 -2.39 11.48 12.39
C THR A 162 -1.76 10.47 13.35
N VAL A 163 -0.63 9.89 12.94
CA VAL A 163 0.17 8.97 13.75
C VAL A 163 1.58 9.52 13.92
N GLU A 164 2.29 9.08 14.98
CA GLU A 164 3.65 9.53 15.25
C GLU A 164 4.65 8.38 15.07
N ILE A 165 5.77 8.72 14.45
CA ILE A 165 6.96 7.85 14.40
C ILE A 165 7.99 8.39 15.37
N THR A 166 8.49 7.51 16.24
CA THR A 166 9.50 7.90 17.23
C THR A 166 10.86 8.17 16.58
N PRO A 167 11.67 9.09 17.13
CA PRO A 167 13.00 9.42 16.63
C PRO A 167 13.91 8.22 16.43
N LYS A 168 13.78 7.20 17.29
CA LYS A 168 14.58 5.97 17.20
C LYS A 168 14.43 5.24 15.86
N VAL A 169 13.24 5.29 15.25
CA VAL A 169 12.96 4.66 13.94
C VAL A 169 13.62 5.46 12.82
N LEU A 170 13.75 6.77 13.01
CA LEU A 170 14.24 7.73 12.01
C LEU A 170 15.77 7.88 12.04
N ALA A 171 16.43 7.31 13.04
CA ALA A 171 17.87 7.48 13.25
C ALA A 171 18.69 7.03 12.04
N GLY A 172 19.54 7.94 11.56
CA GLY A 172 20.41 7.71 10.40
C GLY A 172 19.83 8.11 9.05
N TYR A 173 18.57 8.60 9.00
CA TYR A 173 18.00 9.23 7.82
C TYR A 173 18.15 10.74 7.91
N THR A 174 18.40 11.40 6.78
CA THR A 174 18.68 12.84 6.72
C THR A 174 17.67 13.62 5.90
N THR A 175 16.97 12.94 5.01
CA THR A 175 15.98 13.58 4.13
C THR A 175 14.71 12.77 4.05
N ILE A 176 13.61 13.48 3.77
CA ILE A 176 12.26 12.94 3.66
C ILE A 176 11.56 13.52 2.43
N GLN A 177 10.87 12.68 1.73
CA GLN A 177 9.89 13.03 0.71
C GLN A 177 8.55 12.41 1.10
N SER A 178 7.44 13.08 0.79
CA SER A 178 6.11 12.59 1.14
C SER A 178 5.20 12.46 -0.07
N LEU A 179 4.17 11.63 0.10
CA LEU A 179 2.97 11.59 -0.72
C LEU A 179 1.79 11.64 0.25
N HIS A 180 1.15 12.78 0.35
CA HIS A 180 -0.02 13.03 1.19
C HIS A 180 -1.21 13.49 0.34
N ALA A 181 -2.39 13.66 0.96
CA ALA A 181 -3.63 13.90 0.25
C ALA A 181 -3.58 15.12 -0.71
N ASP A 182 -2.95 16.22 -0.28
CA ASP A 182 -2.89 17.47 -1.05
C ASP A 182 -2.00 17.36 -2.31
N GLU A 183 -1.15 16.34 -2.39
CA GLU A 183 -0.24 16.13 -3.51
C GLU A 183 -0.72 15.08 -4.50
N CYS A 184 -1.74 14.28 -4.16
CA CYS A 184 -2.23 13.18 -5.00
C CYS A 184 -2.61 13.63 -6.42
N ASP A 185 -3.26 14.79 -6.57
CA ASP A 185 -3.64 15.30 -7.89
C ASP A 185 -2.41 15.62 -8.74
N LYS A 186 -1.40 16.25 -8.15
CA LYS A 186 -0.14 16.56 -8.83
C LYS A 186 0.63 15.28 -9.15
N ALA A 187 0.76 14.39 -8.17
CA ALA A 187 1.43 13.11 -8.34
C ALA A 187 0.79 12.26 -9.42
N SER A 188 -0.54 12.32 -9.58
CA SER A 188 -1.27 11.57 -10.61
C SER A 188 -0.82 11.87 -12.04
N GLN A 189 -0.17 12.99 -12.27
CA GLN A 189 0.30 13.44 -13.58
C GLN A 189 1.79 13.15 -13.83
N ILE A 190 2.50 12.64 -12.82
CA ILE A 190 3.96 12.49 -12.84
C ILE A 190 4.30 11.03 -12.59
N MET A 191 4.80 10.32 -13.61
CA MET A 191 5.16 8.91 -13.50
C MET A 191 6.26 8.66 -12.45
N ASP A 192 7.28 9.49 -12.43
CA ASP A 192 8.39 9.40 -11.46
C ASP A 192 8.24 10.47 -10.37
N TRP A 193 7.18 10.33 -9.58
CA TRP A 193 6.86 11.26 -8.48
C TRP A 193 8.05 11.47 -7.53
N TRP A 194 8.73 10.41 -7.14
CA TRP A 194 9.81 10.49 -6.15
C TRP A 194 11.07 11.24 -6.62
N SER A 195 11.19 11.52 -7.92
CA SER A 195 12.20 12.42 -8.46
C SER A 195 11.75 13.89 -8.45
N TYR A 196 10.45 14.16 -8.31
CA TYR A 196 9.87 15.50 -8.32
C TYR A 196 9.36 15.96 -6.95
N ALA A 197 9.02 15.03 -6.06
CA ALA A 197 8.57 15.35 -4.71
C ALA A 197 9.62 16.16 -3.97
N GLU A 198 9.16 17.16 -3.23
CA GLU A 198 10.04 18.03 -2.45
C GLU A 198 10.86 17.23 -1.45
N ILE A 199 12.16 17.50 -1.41
CA ILE A 199 13.07 16.87 -0.46
C ILE A 199 13.22 17.83 0.73
N ASN A 200 12.74 17.38 1.88
CA ASN A 200 12.83 18.14 3.11
C ASN A 200 13.92 17.55 4.03
N PRO A 201 14.62 18.38 4.82
CA PRO A 201 15.53 17.86 5.84
C PRO A 201 14.74 17.14 6.93
N LEU A 202 15.24 16.01 7.38
CA LEU A 202 14.68 15.27 8.50
C LEU A 202 15.43 15.65 9.78
N ILE A 203 14.68 16.03 10.82
CA ILE A 203 15.21 16.28 12.16
C ILE A 203 14.94 15.02 12.99
N ASP A 204 15.93 14.17 13.15
CA ASP A 204 15.80 12.86 13.76
C ASP A 204 15.65 12.86 15.29
N GLU A 205 15.77 14.04 15.93
CA GLU A 205 15.55 14.22 17.38
C GLU A 205 14.08 14.44 17.75
N ILE A 206 13.20 14.70 16.77
CA ILE A 206 11.80 15.06 16.98
C ILE A 206 10.90 13.94 16.41
N PRO A 207 9.82 13.55 17.12
CA PRO A 207 8.82 12.66 16.55
C PRO A 207 8.26 13.20 15.23
N LEU A 208 8.16 12.36 14.23
CA LEU A 208 7.60 12.72 12.94
C LEU A 208 6.11 12.37 12.91
N SER A 209 5.28 13.36 12.63
CA SER A 209 3.84 13.20 12.47
C SER A 209 3.51 12.85 11.01
N LEU A 210 2.83 11.72 10.80
CA LEU A 210 2.26 11.36 9.51
C LEU A 210 0.78 11.72 9.48
N THR A 211 0.38 12.38 8.42
CA THR A 211 -1.04 12.60 8.12
C THR A 211 -1.77 11.30 7.77
N PRO A 212 -3.12 11.28 7.71
CA PRO A 212 -3.86 10.08 7.35
C PRO A 212 -3.37 9.44 6.04
N PHE A 213 -2.99 8.15 6.12
CA PHE A 213 -2.55 7.32 4.98
C PHE A 213 -1.29 7.83 4.26
N GLU A 214 -0.60 8.81 4.77
CA GLU A 214 0.62 9.38 4.18
C GLU A 214 1.69 8.32 3.96
N ILE A 215 2.41 8.45 2.85
CA ILE A 215 3.54 7.61 2.49
C ILE A 215 4.80 8.47 2.44
N LEU A 216 5.82 8.00 3.13
CA LEU A 216 7.12 8.66 3.20
C LEU A 216 8.19 7.83 2.51
N LEU A 217 9.12 8.52 1.85
CA LEU A 217 10.39 7.98 1.40
C LEU A 217 11.52 8.71 2.11
N LEU A 218 12.23 8.00 2.99
CA LEU A 218 13.37 8.49 3.74
C LEU A 218 14.67 8.04 3.08
N ARG A 219 15.69 8.91 3.14
CA ARG A 219 17.05 8.60 2.67
C ARG A 219 18.09 9.09 3.67
N GLY A 220 19.14 8.28 3.85
CA GLY A 220 20.26 8.58 4.73
C GLY A 220 21.58 8.85 4.02
#